data_1de4bd5dc7936987099e78b4c6dca645
#
_entry.id   1de4bd5dc7936987099e78b4c6dca645
#
_cell.length_a   1.000
_cell.length_b   1.000
_cell.length_c   1.000
_cell.angle_alpha   90.00
_cell.angle_beta   90.00
_cell.angle_gamma   90.00
#
_symmetry.space_group_name_H-M   'P 1'
#
loop_
_entity.id
_entity.type
_entity.pdbx_description
1 polymer ?
#
loop_
_entity_poly.entity_id
_entity_poly.type
_entity_poly.pdbx_seq_one_letter_code
_entity_poly.pdbx_strand_id
1 'polypeptide(L)'
;MRPYNPHPLFPVIECLRGAVVAIVVLLLVQTFLVEGLLTPHVVSSCSMSPALRGPHVALRCPECQTAFCIETGHLPQTSPDDLPLSWATCPACAFAQVPVFRDSFHKGDRIFIHRAIPSLRPIRRWETILFRTPDDGKLTVKRVVGLPGETLEIRDGDIYIDGKITAKPFAVQNEMRIPVPYGRWEMQMAEESGLYELAYYPIRNVPHTKPLFEMNDDSNESNIHSEELPRHVLYGVTNQLCENQWRGQDADNIFPVDDLMLTFDWRPENTMPLSLRLADVATEKPIELDFNPGDYTLRVSIDVNTFQSDLPRLATDNPHRIVVSLFDRQLTVAVDDSIIFEQPLDVKIAIPFALCLPGNKMLSQLEQETAIKRQIENLRVWRDVYYTQKPDGFPNASSFFSVTIPKDCYFLLGDNSCFSVDSRSWQNTFVTQCDMIGLISL
;
A
#
# COMPACT_ATOMS: atom_id res chain seq x y z
N MET A 1 -24.78 63.87 -46.83
CA MET A 1 -24.04 62.77 -46.20
C MET A 1 -24.70 61.45 -46.60
N ARG A 2 -24.00 60.55 -47.33
CA ARG A 2 -24.58 59.27 -47.70
C ARG A 2 -24.33 58.36 -46.47
N PRO A 3 -25.32 57.55 -46.01
CA PRO A 3 -25.13 56.62 -44.94
C PRO A 3 -24.09 55.55 -45.35
N TYR A 4 -23.08 55.28 -44.48
CA TYR A 4 -22.10 54.22 -44.62
C TYR A 4 -22.82 52.88 -44.52
N ASN A 5 -22.96 52.15 -45.63
CA ASN A 5 -23.55 50.83 -45.66
C ASN A 5 -22.40 49.83 -45.56
N PRO A 6 -22.21 49.13 -44.39
CA PRO A 6 -21.13 48.19 -44.27
C PRO A 6 -21.31 47.02 -45.25
N HIS A 7 -20.22 46.64 -45.90
CA HIS A 7 -20.20 45.55 -46.86
C HIS A 7 -20.77 44.29 -46.21
N PRO A 8 -21.64 43.50 -46.85
CA PRO A 8 -22.35 42.35 -46.28
C PRO A 8 -21.39 41.25 -45.74
N LEU A 9 -20.12 41.26 -46.14
CA LEU A 9 -19.07 40.35 -45.64
C LEU A 9 -18.43 40.80 -44.33
N PHE A 10 -18.69 42.04 -43.86
CA PHE A 10 -18.05 42.57 -42.65
C PHE A 10 -18.32 41.73 -41.40
N PRO A 11 -19.56 41.28 -41.07
CA PRO A 11 -19.83 40.46 -39.93
C PRO A 11 -19.19 39.06 -40.05
N VAL A 12 -19.06 38.50 -41.25
CA VAL A 12 -18.43 37.19 -41.48
C VAL A 12 -16.92 37.26 -41.21
N ILE A 13 -16.28 38.35 -41.62
CA ILE A 13 -14.84 38.58 -41.40
C ILE A 13 -14.54 38.75 -39.90
N GLU A 14 -15.40 39.49 -39.17
CA GLU A 14 -15.23 39.63 -37.71
C GLU A 14 -15.47 38.34 -36.95
N CYS A 15 -16.45 37.52 -37.33
CA CYS A 15 -16.63 36.17 -36.78
C CYS A 15 -15.44 35.27 -37.08
N LEU A 16 -14.88 35.33 -38.27
CA LEU A 16 -13.67 34.53 -38.64
C LEU A 16 -12.45 34.95 -37.83
N ARG A 17 -12.23 36.26 -37.63
CA ARG A 17 -11.19 36.79 -36.76
C ARG A 17 -11.36 36.32 -35.34
N GLY A 18 -12.56 36.39 -34.78
CA GLY A 18 -12.88 35.91 -33.43
C GLY A 18 -12.56 34.41 -33.28
N ALA A 19 -12.96 33.60 -34.27
CA ALA A 19 -12.67 32.16 -34.27
C ALA A 19 -11.15 31.84 -34.32
N VAL A 20 -10.40 32.57 -35.17
CA VAL A 20 -8.94 32.41 -35.24
C VAL A 20 -8.26 32.78 -33.92
N VAL A 21 -8.66 33.92 -33.33
CA VAL A 21 -8.13 34.32 -32.00
C VAL A 21 -8.45 33.28 -30.94
N ALA A 22 -9.67 32.76 -30.89
CA ALA A 22 -10.06 31.72 -29.96
C ALA A 22 -9.25 30.43 -30.12
N ILE A 23 -9.02 30.01 -31.38
CA ILE A 23 -8.18 28.84 -31.68
C ILE A 23 -6.72 29.07 -31.23
N VAL A 24 -6.16 30.24 -31.52
CA VAL A 24 -4.78 30.58 -31.10
C VAL A 24 -4.68 30.60 -29.57
N VAL A 25 -5.63 31.21 -28.87
CA VAL A 25 -5.65 31.20 -27.41
C VAL A 25 -5.77 29.78 -26.85
N LEU A 26 -6.65 28.96 -27.43
CA LEU A 26 -6.82 27.56 -27.05
C LEU A 26 -5.51 26.77 -27.22
N LEU A 27 -4.84 26.94 -28.37
CA LEU A 27 -3.55 26.30 -28.64
C LEU A 27 -2.46 26.78 -27.69
N LEU A 28 -2.41 28.07 -27.37
CA LEU A 28 -1.47 28.61 -26.38
C LEU A 28 -1.74 28.04 -24.98
N VAL A 29 -3.00 27.99 -24.57
CA VAL A 29 -3.39 27.38 -23.30
C VAL A 29 -3.02 25.90 -23.27
N GLN A 30 -3.32 25.15 -24.32
CA GLN A 30 -2.98 23.73 -24.40
C GLN A 30 -1.46 23.53 -24.37
N THR A 31 -0.71 24.25 -25.20
CA THR A 31 0.76 24.06 -25.31
C THR A 31 1.52 24.53 -24.08
N PHE A 32 1.18 25.69 -23.53
CA PHE A 32 1.95 26.26 -22.41
C PHE A 32 1.41 25.87 -21.02
N LEU A 33 0.09 25.75 -20.85
CA LEU A 33 -0.49 25.41 -19.55
C LEU A 33 -0.66 23.90 -19.36
N VAL A 34 -1.20 23.19 -20.35
CA VAL A 34 -1.45 21.75 -20.21
C VAL A 34 -0.17 20.96 -20.48
N GLU A 35 0.46 21.12 -21.65
CA GLU A 35 1.64 20.33 -22.03
C GLU A 35 2.93 20.84 -21.36
N GLY A 36 3.02 22.12 -21.04
CA GLY A 36 4.17 22.71 -20.36
C GLY A 36 4.21 22.46 -18.83
N LEU A 37 3.04 22.45 -18.18
CA LEU A 37 2.91 22.28 -16.75
C LEU A 37 2.51 20.88 -16.32
N LEU A 38 1.68 20.20 -17.13
CA LEU A 38 1.17 18.85 -16.91
C LEU A 38 1.58 17.96 -18.08
N THR A 39 2.58 17.12 -17.87
CA THR A 39 3.03 16.17 -18.92
C THR A 39 2.53 14.77 -18.61
N PRO A 40 1.80 14.12 -19.54
CA PRO A 40 1.45 12.72 -19.38
C PRO A 40 2.70 11.84 -19.49
N HIS A 41 2.82 10.86 -18.63
CA HIS A 41 3.89 9.87 -18.65
C HIS A 41 3.32 8.47 -18.40
N VAL A 42 4.02 7.44 -18.86
CA VAL A 42 3.65 6.05 -18.63
C VAL A 42 4.74 5.42 -17.77
N VAL A 43 4.32 4.80 -16.67
CA VAL A 43 5.23 4.08 -15.76
C VAL A 43 5.82 2.88 -16.50
N SER A 44 7.15 2.73 -16.44
CA SER A 44 7.89 1.74 -17.22
C SER A 44 8.47 0.57 -16.41
N SER A 45 8.40 0.64 -15.06
CA SER A 45 8.98 -0.38 -14.19
C SER A 45 8.10 -0.67 -12.98
N CYS A 46 8.36 -1.80 -12.31
CA CYS A 46 7.64 -2.24 -11.11
C CYS A 46 8.15 -1.62 -9.80
N SER A 47 9.17 -0.77 -9.84
CA SER A 47 9.86 -0.29 -8.64
C SER A 47 9.00 0.52 -7.67
N MET A 48 7.84 1.00 -8.12
CA MET A 48 6.86 1.76 -7.33
C MET A 48 5.56 0.98 -7.07
N SER A 49 5.55 -0.33 -7.34
CA SER A 49 4.39 -1.19 -7.04
C SER A 49 4.21 -1.34 -5.52
N PRO A 50 2.97 -1.42 -5.03
CA PRO A 50 1.71 -1.44 -5.77
C PRO A 50 1.17 -0.05 -6.13
N ALA A 51 1.73 1.05 -5.61
CA ALA A 51 1.22 2.40 -5.82
C ALA A 51 1.19 2.80 -7.31
N LEU A 52 2.25 2.45 -8.05
CA LEU A 52 2.35 2.65 -9.51
C LEU A 52 2.89 1.38 -10.17
N ARG A 53 2.17 0.88 -11.15
CA ARG A 53 2.53 -0.32 -11.89
C ARG A 53 3.12 0.00 -13.26
N GLY A 54 4.25 -0.61 -13.57
CA GLY A 54 4.78 -0.68 -14.93
C GLY A 54 3.97 -1.64 -15.82
N PRO A 55 4.45 -1.95 -17.03
CA PRO A 55 3.83 -2.98 -17.88
C PRO A 55 3.79 -4.33 -17.14
N HIS A 56 2.60 -4.90 -16.99
CA HIS A 56 2.39 -6.09 -16.17
C HIS A 56 1.35 -7.04 -16.77
N VAL A 57 1.35 -8.25 -16.25
CA VAL A 57 0.32 -9.26 -16.49
C VAL A 57 -0.46 -9.44 -15.20
N ALA A 58 -1.77 -9.29 -15.27
CA ALA A 58 -2.65 -9.58 -14.15
C ALA A 58 -2.97 -11.09 -14.14
N LEU A 59 -2.72 -11.74 -13.02
CA LEU A 59 -2.87 -13.16 -12.81
C LEU A 59 -3.80 -13.46 -11.63
N ARG A 60 -4.40 -14.65 -11.67
CA ARG A 60 -5.15 -15.21 -10.55
C ARG A 60 -4.64 -16.62 -10.29
N CYS A 61 -4.22 -16.88 -9.07
CA CYS A 61 -3.76 -18.19 -8.67
C CYS A 61 -4.92 -19.22 -8.71
N PRO A 62 -4.77 -20.36 -9.37
CA PRO A 62 -5.81 -21.38 -9.39
C PRO A 62 -6.04 -22.04 -8.02
N GLU A 63 -5.01 -22.11 -7.18
CA GLU A 63 -5.09 -22.75 -5.86
C GLU A 63 -5.74 -21.85 -4.81
N CYS A 64 -5.17 -20.67 -4.55
CA CYS A 64 -5.62 -19.80 -3.47
C CYS A 64 -6.50 -18.62 -3.94
N GLN A 65 -6.77 -18.52 -5.24
CA GLN A 65 -7.59 -17.49 -5.87
C GLN A 65 -7.06 -16.03 -5.71
N THR A 66 -5.84 -15.87 -5.19
CA THR A 66 -5.21 -14.57 -5.06
C THR A 66 -4.95 -13.94 -6.41
N ALA A 67 -5.38 -12.70 -6.58
CA ALA A 67 -5.00 -11.88 -7.72
C ALA A 67 -3.66 -11.19 -7.45
N PHE A 68 -2.75 -11.25 -8.42
CA PHE A 68 -1.44 -10.60 -8.35
C PHE A 68 -0.95 -10.20 -9.73
N CYS A 69 0.08 -9.39 -9.80
CA CYS A 69 0.67 -8.93 -11.05
C CYS A 69 2.14 -9.32 -11.14
N ILE A 70 2.61 -9.55 -12.36
CA ILE A 70 4.04 -9.74 -12.65
C ILE A 70 4.48 -8.80 -13.76
N GLU A 71 5.73 -8.36 -13.70
CA GLU A 71 6.32 -7.48 -14.72
C GLU A 71 6.53 -8.21 -16.06
N THR A 72 6.29 -7.53 -17.18
CA THR A 72 6.40 -8.14 -18.51
C THR A 72 7.82 -8.16 -19.07
N GLY A 73 8.75 -7.42 -18.49
CA GLY A 73 10.09 -7.17 -19.06
C GLY A 73 10.94 -8.43 -19.30
N HIS A 74 10.62 -9.52 -18.61
CA HIS A 74 11.35 -10.80 -18.72
C HIS A 74 10.55 -11.89 -19.45
N LEU A 75 9.34 -11.58 -19.94
CA LEU A 75 8.49 -12.57 -20.58
C LEU A 75 8.91 -12.79 -22.05
N PRO A 76 8.88 -14.03 -22.54
CA PRO A 76 9.06 -14.31 -23.95
C PRO A 76 8.04 -13.57 -24.81
N GLN A 77 8.47 -13.08 -25.96
CA GLN A 77 7.57 -12.33 -26.85
C GLN A 77 6.68 -13.24 -27.72
N THR A 78 7.04 -14.51 -27.85
CA THR A 78 6.32 -15.47 -28.66
C THR A 78 6.17 -16.80 -27.94
N SER A 79 4.99 -17.39 -28.05
CA SER A 79 4.69 -18.76 -27.69
C SER A 79 3.90 -19.40 -28.83
N PRO A 80 3.99 -20.72 -29.03
CA PRO A 80 3.04 -21.43 -29.86
C PRO A 80 1.62 -21.15 -29.45
N ASP A 81 0.70 -21.12 -30.42
CA ASP A 81 -0.73 -20.87 -30.15
C ASP A 81 -1.24 -21.83 -29.07
N ASP A 82 -2.03 -21.27 -28.14
CA ASP A 82 -2.67 -21.95 -27.01
C ASP A 82 -1.75 -22.43 -25.87
N LEU A 83 -0.45 -22.16 -25.89
CA LEU A 83 0.42 -22.47 -24.75
C LEU A 83 0.72 -21.21 -23.92
N PRO A 84 0.91 -21.38 -22.59
CA PRO A 84 1.36 -20.27 -21.76
C PRO A 84 2.75 -19.77 -22.21
N LEU A 85 2.95 -18.44 -22.20
CA LEU A 85 4.26 -17.85 -22.47
C LEU A 85 5.30 -18.24 -21.41
N SER A 86 4.85 -18.41 -20.18
CA SER A 86 5.67 -18.77 -19.03
C SER A 86 4.78 -19.21 -17.87
N TRP A 87 5.41 -19.54 -16.75
CA TRP A 87 4.76 -19.92 -15.50
C TRP A 87 5.24 -18.96 -14.42
N ALA A 88 4.30 -18.42 -13.66
CA ALA A 88 4.58 -17.54 -12.53
C ALA A 88 4.39 -18.29 -11.21
N THR A 89 5.11 -17.85 -10.19
CA THR A 89 4.91 -18.31 -8.82
C THR A 89 3.94 -17.37 -8.12
N CYS A 90 2.88 -17.93 -7.54
CA CYS A 90 1.96 -17.16 -6.73
C CYS A 90 2.71 -16.60 -5.50
N PRO A 91 2.75 -15.28 -5.30
CA PRO A 91 3.42 -14.72 -4.13
C PRO A 91 2.71 -15.10 -2.83
N ALA A 92 1.51 -15.64 -2.95
CA ALA A 92 0.58 -15.99 -1.94
C ALA A 92 0.82 -17.38 -1.36
N CYS A 93 0.73 -18.36 -2.14
CA CYS A 93 0.78 -19.74 -1.70
C CYS A 93 1.99 -20.48 -2.28
N ALA A 94 2.90 -19.76 -2.89
CA ALA A 94 4.08 -20.30 -3.58
C ALA A 94 3.76 -21.35 -4.68
N PHE A 95 2.49 -21.45 -5.11
CA PHE A 95 2.14 -22.30 -6.25
C PHE A 95 2.88 -21.83 -7.50
N ALA A 96 3.79 -22.66 -8.02
CA ALA A 96 4.75 -22.26 -9.06
C ALA A 96 4.25 -22.46 -10.51
N GLN A 97 3.00 -22.86 -10.70
CA GLN A 97 2.46 -23.19 -12.02
C GLN A 97 1.26 -22.33 -12.41
N VAL A 98 1.32 -21.02 -12.10
CA VAL A 98 0.29 -20.07 -12.56
C VAL A 98 0.57 -19.75 -14.03
N PRO A 99 -0.31 -20.09 -14.98
CA PRO A 99 -0.03 -19.89 -16.40
C PRO A 99 -0.10 -18.40 -16.78
N VAL A 100 0.84 -17.95 -17.59
CA VAL A 100 0.94 -16.59 -18.10
C VAL A 100 0.56 -16.56 -19.56
N PHE A 101 -0.53 -15.87 -19.90
CA PHE A 101 -1.00 -15.70 -21.27
C PHE A 101 -0.86 -14.26 -21.74
N ARG A 102 -0.72 -14.06 -23.04
CA ARG A 102 -0.53 -12.74 -23.67
C ARG A 102 -1.74 -11.82 -23.51
N ASP A 103 -2.94 -12.37 -23.49
CA ASP A 103 -4.19 -11.59 -23.40
C ASP A 103 -4.36 -10.89 -22.07
N SER A 104 -3.57 -11.25 -21.06
CA SER A 104 -3.54 -10.64 -19.74
C SER A 104 -2.54 -9.48 -19.60
N PHE A 105 -1.97 -8.99 -20.70
CA PHE A 105 -0.98 -7.92 -20.69
C PHE A 105 -1.62 -6.55 -20.55
N HIS A 106 -1.15 -5.80 -19.55
CA HIS A 106 -1.53 -4.43 -19.30
C HIS A 106 -0.34 -3.49 -19.53
N LYS A 107 -0.64 -2.31 -20.06
CA LYS A 107 0.35 -1.22 -20.14
C LYS A 107 0.60 -0.67 -18.74
N GLY A 108 1.74 -0.01 -18.56
CA GLY A 108 1.99 0.72 -17.31
C GLY A 108 0.98 1.84 -17.07
N ASP A 109 0.85 2.23 -15.80
CA ASP A 109 -0.06 3.28 -15.35
C ASP A 109 0.25 4.61 -16.04
N ARG A 110 -0.80 5.37 -16.36
CA ARG A 110 -0.68 6.71 -16.92
C ARG A 110 -0.72 7.72 -15.78
N ILE A 111 0.32 8.52 -15.67
CA ILE A 111 0.48 9.54 -14.64
C ILE A 111 0.60 10.92 -15.28
N PHE A 112 0.23 11.95 -14.52
CA PHE A 112 0.48 13.34 -14.86
C PHE A 112 1.58 13.91 -13.98
N ILE A 113 2.53 14.59 -14.61
CA ILE A 113 3.69 15.17 -13.96
C ILE A 113 3.50 16.68 -13.87
N HIS A 114 3.48 17.19 -12.65
CA HIS A 114 3.40 18.61 -12.34
C HIS A 114 4.81 19.22 -12.31
N ARG A 115 5.26 19.73 -13.45
CA ARG A 115 6.63 20.21 -13.64
C ARG A 115 6.95 21.52 -12.89
N ALA A 116 5.95 22.35 -12.66
CA ALA A 116 6.15 23.64 -11.99
C ALA A 116 6.39 23.51 -10.48
N ILE A 117 5.91 22.46 -9.83
CA ILE A 117 5.91 22.34 -8.37
C ILE A 117 7.32 22.38 -7.77
N PRO A 118 8.32 21.63 -8.29
CA PRO A 118 9.67 21.67 -7.72
C PRO A 118 10.31 23.07 -7.72
N SER A 119 9.89 23.95 -8.63
CA SER A 119 10.37 25.34 -8.71
C SER A 119 9.57 26.31 -7.83
N LEU A 120 8.35 25.95 -7.46
CA LEU A 120 7.44 26.83 -6.71
C LEU A 120 7.51 26.64 -5.20
N ARG A 121 7.87 25.46 -4.73
CA ARG A 121 7.98 25.11 -3.31
C ARG A 121 8.99 23.99 -3.07
N PRO A 122 9.49 23.86 -1.85
CA PRO A 122 10.28 22.68 -1.47
C PRO A 122 9.52 21.37 -1.63
N ILE A 123 10.24 20.34 -2.01
CA ILE A 123 9.72 18.97 -2.05
C ILE A 123 9.54 18.47 -0.61
N ARG A 124 8.45 17.75 -0.39
CA ARG A 124 8.09 17.22 0.92
C ARG A 124 8.39 15.73 0.99
N ARG A 125 8.59 15.23 2.20
CA ARG A 125 8.69 13.80 2.45
C ARG A 125 7.42 13.07 2.00
N TRP A 126 7.58 11.87 1.49
CA TRP A 126 6.57 10.98 0.94
C TRP A 126 6.00 11.40 -0.43
N GLU A 127 6.40 12.53 -0.99
CA GLU A 127 6.00 12.91 -2.34
C GLU A 127 6.68 12.01 -3.39
N THR A 128 5.92 11.63 -4.40
CA THR A 128 6.41 10.85 -5.54
C THR A 128 6.86 11.79 -6.65
N ILE A 129 8.09 11.62 -7.12
CA ILE A 129 8.71 12.50 -8.11
C ILE A 129 9.22 11.76 -9.33
N LEU A 130 9.16 12.41 -10.49
CA LEU A 130 9.94 12.07 -11.66
C LEU A 130 11.25 12.86 -11.63
N PHE A 131 12.37 12.17 -11.82
CA PHE A 131 13.71 12.76 -11.81
C PHE A 131 14.65 12.01 -12.75
N ARG A 132 15.87 12.55 -12.93
CA ARG A 132 16.96 11.86 -13.61
C ARG A 132 17.84 11.13 -12.61
N THR A 133 18.07 9.85 -12.86
CA THR A 133 18.96 9.05 -11.99
C THR A 133 20.38 9.62 -12.02
N PRO A 134 21.06 9.69 -10.86
CA PRO A 134 22.41 10.26 -10.79
C PRO A 134 23.46 9.46 -11.56
N ASP A 135 23.27 8.14 -11.70
CA ASP A 135 24.26 7.25 -12.29
C ASP A 135 24.21 7.24 -13.83
N ASP A 136 23.03 7.23 -14.44
CA ASP A 136 22.87 7.02 -15.88
C ASP A 136 21.94 8.05 -16.56
N GLY A 137 21.41 9.01 -15.81
CA GLY A 137 20.55 10.09 -16.29
C GLY A 137 19.17 9.66 -16.79
N LYS A 138 18.76 8.40 -16.56
CA LYS A 138 17.46 7.89 -16.98
C LYS A 138 16.33 8.52 -16.18
N LEU A 139 15.19 8.70 -16.84
CA LEU A 139 13.96 9.14 -16.20
C LEU A 139 13.41 8.03 -15.31
N THR A 140 13.26 8.33 -14.04
CA THR A 140 12.82 7.36 -13.03
C THR A 140 11.84 8.01 -12.07
N VAL A 141 10.92 7.22 -11.58
CA VAL A 141 9.94 7.61 -10.56
C VAL A 141 10.29 6.94 -9.25
N LYS A 142 10.43 7.74 -8.17
CA LYS A 142 10.65 7.27 -6.80
C LYS A 142 9.93 8.17 -5.80
N ARG A 143 9.84 7.70 -4.56
CA ARG A 143 9.30 8.44 -3.43
C ARG A 143 10.42 9.11 -2.65
N VAL A 144 10.20 10.37 -2.30
CA VAL A 144 11.13 11.13 -1.42
C VAL A 144 10.96 10.65 0.00
N VAL A 145 12.01 10.09 0.58
CA VAL A 145 11.99 9.56 1.95
C VAL A 145 12.89 10.38 2.88
N GLY A 146 14.00 10.88 2.39
CA GLY A 146 14.91 11.73 3.15
C GLY A 146 15.04 13.12 2.55
N LEU A 147 15.09 14.14 3.41
CA LEU A 147 15.19 15.55 3.05
C LEU A 147 16.61 16.10 3.30
N PRO A 148 16.96 17.26 2.70
CA PRO A 148 18.28 17.86 2.86
C PRO A 148 18.71 18.08 4.31
N GLY A 149 19.89 17.60 4.68
CA GLY A 149 20.51 17.79 6.00
C GLY A 149 20.09 16.80 7.07
N GLU A 150 19.20 15.87 6.78
CA GLU A 150 18.70 14.86 7.73
C GLU A 150 19.63 13.64 7.79
N THR A 151 19.61 12.94 8.93
CA THR A 151 20.19 11.60 9.06
C THR A 151 19.06 10.59 8.98
N LEU A 152 19.07 9.77 7.90
CA LEU A 152 18.10 8.74 7.63
C LEU A 152 18.66 7.38 8.05
N GLU A 153 17.83 6.59 8.72
CA GLU A 153 18.14 5.21 9.09
C GLU A 153 16.96 4.30 8.70
N ILE A 154 17.26 3.07 8.29
CA ILE A 154 16.29 2.01 8.07
C ILE A 154 16.49 0.97 9.16
N ARG A 155 15.47 0.76 10.00
CA ARG A 155 15.49 -0.24 11.08
C ARG A 155 14.17 -0.99 11.07
N ASP A 156 14.24 -2.32 11.08
CA ASP A 156 13.06 -3.21 11.14
C ASP A 156 11.96 -2.88 10.10
N GLY A 157 12.36 -2.35 8.93
CA GLY A 157 11.44 -1.96 7.87
C GLY A 157 10.96 -0.51 7.92
N ASP A 158 11.18 0.18 9.04
CA ASP A 158 10.74 1.56 9.30
C ASP A 158 11.81 2.59 8.95
N ILE A 159 11.35 3.79 8.64
CA ILE A 159 12.21 4.96 8.40
C ILE A 159 12.34 5.79 9.66
N TYR A 160 13.58 6.01 10.07
CA TYR A 160 13.95 6.90 11.16
C TYR A 160 14.67 8.12 10.61
N ILE A 161 14.28 9.29 11.08
CA ILE A 161 14.91 10.57 10.78
C ILE A 161 15.44 11.17 12.07
N ASP A 162 16.74 11.46 12.10
CA ASP A 162 17.43 11.98 13.28
C ASP A 162 17.12 11.14 14.55
N GLY A 163 17.08 9.83 14.36
CA GLY A 163 16.85 8.84 15.43
C GLY A 163 15.39 8.63 15.84
N LYS A 164 14.42 9.30 15.18
CA LYS A 164 12.99 9.19 15.47
C LYS A 164 12.26 8.52 14.29
N ILE A 165 11.34 7.61 14.61
CA ILE A 165 10.46 7.01 13.60
C ILE A 165 9.63 8.11 12.93
N THR A 166 9.43 7.98 11.62
CA THR A 166 8.73 8.99 10.83
C THR A 166 7.43 8.41 10.29
N ALA A 167 6.35 8.72 10.98
CA ALA A 167 5.02 8.26 10.59
C ALA A 167 4.59 8.83 9.23
N LYS A 168 4.00 7.98 8.41
CA LYS A 168 3.38 8.35 7.14
C LYS A 168 2.04 9.04 7.40
N PRO A 169 1.74 10.18 6.76
CA PRO A 169 0.39 10.73 6.76
C PRO A 169 -0.64 9.70 6.26
N PHE A 170 -1.85 9.73 6.77
CA PHE A 170 -2.90 8.76 6.45
C PHE A 170 -3.16 8.59 4.94
N ALA A 171 -3.13 9.69 4.18
CA ALA A 171 -3.24 9.63 2.72
C ALA A 171 -2.11 8.80 2.10
N VAL A 172 -0.87 8.97 2.56
CA VAL A 172 0.30 8.22 2.10
C VAL A 172 0.20 6.74 2.50
N GLN A 173 -0.28 6.46 3.73
CA GLN A 173 -0.53 5.08 4.15
C GLN A 173 -1.50 4.38 3.20
N ASN A 174 -2.59 5.05 2.81
CA ASN A 174 -3.57 4.52 1.86
C ASN A 174 -2.99 4.29 0.45
N GLU A 175 -2.05 5.12 0.00
CA GLU A 175 -1.38 4.95 -1.29
C GLU A 175 -0.41 3.77 -1.30
N MET A 176 0.33 3.58 -0.21
CA MET A 176 1.46 2.65 -0.12
C MET A 176 1.09 1.27 0.40
N ARG A 177 -0.07 1.13 1.04
CA ARG A 177 -0.49 -0.13 1.68
C ARG A 177 -0.49 -1.29 0.68
N ILE A 178 0.00 -2.42 1.15
CA ILE A 178 0.10 -3.64 0.36
C ILE A 178 -0.95 -4.64 0.87
N PRO A 179 -1.80 -5.21 -0.01
CA PRO A 179 -2.80 -6.17 0.45
C PRO A 179 -2.14 -7.42 1.04
N VAL A 180 -2.68 -7.90 2.15
CA VAL A 180 -2.36 -9.21 2.71
C VAL A 180 -3.41 -10.20 2.21
N PRO A 181 -3.11 -10.98 1.17
CA PRO A 181 -4.12 -11.80 0.50
C PRO A 181 -4.45 -13.10 1.25
N TYR A 182 -3.74 -13.37 2.33
CA TYR A 182 -3.89 -14.61 3.08
C TYR A 182 -4.45 -14.36 4.44
N GLY A 183 -5.49 -15.00 4.69
CA GLY A 183 -6.08 -15.13 5.96
C GLY A 183 -7.46 -15.71 5.79
N ARG A 184 -7.87 -16.48 6.75
CA ARG A 184 -9.25 -16.88 6.89
C ARG A 184 -9.84 -16.13 8.05
N TRP A 185 -11.06 -15.73 7.87
CA TRP A 185 -11.87 -15.20 8.95
C TRP A 185 -12.66 -16.36 9.54
N GLU A 186 -12.43 -16.64 10.80
CA GLU A 186 -13.17 -17.64 11.54
C GLU A 186 -14.08 -16.99 12.54
N MET A 187 -15.34 -17.43 12.57
CA MET A 187 -16.28 -16.97 13.57
C MET A 187 -16.30 -17.96 14.72
N GLN A 188 -16.15 -17.46 15.92
CA GLN A 188 -16.26 -18.21 17.15
C GLN A 188 -17.08 -17.43 18.18
N MET A 189 -17.74 -18.14 19.06
CA MET A 189 -18.42 -17.53 20.19
C MET A 189 -17.45 -17.49 21.36
N ALA A 190 -17.18 -16.31 21.90
CA ALA A 190 -16.44 -16.16 23.13
C ALA A 190 -17.37 -16.51 24.31
N GLU A 191 -17.16 -17.67 24.93
CA GLU A 191 -18.04 -18.23 25.97
C GLU A 191 -18.21 -17.29 27.17
N GLU A 192 -17.14 -16.57 27.53
CA GLU A 192 -17.12 -15.69 28.69
C GLU A 192 -17.93 -14.39 28.49
N SER A 193 -17.83 -13.78 27.32
CA SER A 193 -18.46 -12.48 27.02
C SER A 193 -19.83 -12.61 26.35
N GLY A 194 -20.11 -13.75 25.73
CA GLY A 194 -21.32 -13.96 24.91
C GLY A 194 -21.29 -13.14 23.61
N LEU A 195 -20.11 -12.63 23.24
CA LEU A 195 -19.86 -11.94 21.98
C LEU A 195 -19.47 -12.94 20.90
N TYR A 196 -19.81 -12.63 19.67
CA TYR A 196 -19.27 -13.34 18.51
C TYR A 196 -18.00 -12.63 18.04
N GLU A 197 -16.95 -13.41 17.89
CA GLU A 197 -15.65 -12.94 17.42
C GLU A 197 -15.44 -13.43 16.00
N LEU A 198 -15.21 -12.49 15.09
CA LEU A 198 -14.72 -12.76 13.75
C LEU A 198 -13.21 -12.57 13.76
N ALA A 199 -12.48 -13.64 14.01
CA ALA A 199 -11.04 -13.63 14.17
C ALA A 199 -10.33 -13.85 12.81
N TYR A 200 -9.27 -13.08 12.56
CA TYR A 200 -8.42 -13.23 11.40
C TYR A 200 -7.23 -14.13 11.72
N TYR A 201 -7.07 -15.17 10.96
CA TYR A 201 -5.93 -16.07 11.02
C TYR A 201 -5.17 -16.02 9.69
N PRO A 202 -3.91 -15.61 9.66
CA PRO A 202 -3.10 -15.73 8.45
C PRO A 202 -2.96 -17.21 8.11
N ILE A 203 -3.24 -17.56 6.85
CA ILE A 203 -3.13 -18.95 6.41
C ILE A 203 -1.66 -19.29 6.23
N ARG A 204 -1.19 -20.23 7.03
CA ARG A 204 0.18 -20.74 6.96
C ARG A 204 0.33 -21.94 6.03
N ASN A 205 -0.71 -22.74 5.92
CA ASN A 205 -0.71 -23.98 5.14
C ASN A 205 -1.68 -23.88 3.97
N VAL A 206 -1.22 -23.29 2.88
CA VAL A 206 -1.74 -23.70 1.59
C VAL A 206 -1.08 -25.05 1.28
N PRO A 207 -1.81 -26.06 0.80
CA PRO A 207 -1.33 -27.45 0.69
C PRO A 207 -0.02 -27.64 -0.07
N HIS A 208 0.49 -26.63 -0.75
CA HIS A 208 1.71 -26.66 -1.56
C HIS A 208 2.84 -25.77 -1.06
N THR A 209 2.68 -25.09 0.07
CA THR A 209 3.79 -24.41 0.71
C THR A 209 4.46 -25.38 1.67
N LYS A 210 5.58 -25.96 1.25
CA LYS A 210 6.58 -26.35 2.25
C LYS A 210 6.85 -25.08 3.08
N PRO A 211 6.95 -25.18 4.42
CA PRO A 211 7.42 -24.06 5.23
C PRO A 211 8.69 -23.52 4.58
N LEU A 212 8.86 -22.20 4.53
CA LEU A 212 10.04 -21.55 3.96
C LEU A 212 11.38 -22.16 4.48
N PHE A 213 11.35 -22.85 5.59
CA PHE A 213 12.49 -23.50 6.26
C PHE A 213 12.62 -25.01 5.98
N GLU A 214 11.68 -25.64 5.25
CA GLU A 214 11.77 -27.06 4.86
C GLU A 214 12.23 -27.27 3.41
N MET A 215 12.71 -26.24 2.73
CA MET A 215 13.18 -26.36 1.34
C MET A 215 14.58 -27.00 1.20
N ASN A 216 15.17 -27.49 2.27
CA ASN A 216 16.47 -28.19 2.25
C ASN A 216 16.39 -29.55 2.89
N ASP A 217 15.47 -30.40 2.47
CA ASP A 217 15.51 -31.79 2.93
C ASP A 217 15.66 -32.78 1.79
N ASP A 218 16.91 -32.97 1.39
CA ASP A 218 17.44 -34.24 0.88
C ASP A 218 18.73 -34.68 1.61
N SER A 219 18.98 -34.20 2.83
CA SER A 219 20.00 -34.83 3.68
C SER A 219 19.91 -34.38 5.14
N ASN A 220 19.54 -35.31 5.98
CA ASN A 220 19.68 -35.32 7.45
C ASN A 220 18.68 -34.44 8.24
N GLU A 221 17.87 -35.17 8.99
CA GLU A 221 17.15 -34.75 10.18
C GLU A 221 17.98 -33.80 11.06
N SER A 222 17.83 -32.50 10.87
CA SER A 222 18.07 -31.55 11.94
C SER A 222 16.70 -31.11 12.42
N ASN A 223 16.25 -31.71 13.51
CA ASN A 223 15.15 -31.28 14.35
C ASN A 223 15.36 -29.80 14.74
N ILE A 224 14.91 -28.90 13.92
CA ILE A 224 14.64 -27.52 14.35
C ILE A 224 13.35 -27.63 15.16
N HIS A 225 13.48 -27.69 16.48
CA HIS A 225 12.35 -27.67 17.38
C HIS A 225 11.48 -26.46 17.04
N SER A 226 10.22 -26.70 16.72
CA SER A 226 9.19 -25.68 16.45
C SER A 226 8.98 -24.71 17.64
N GLU A 227 9.62 -24.96 18.76
CA GLU A 227 9.60 -24.16 20.00
C GLU A 227 10.56 -22.96 19.99
N GLU A 228 11.52 -22.89 19.04
CA GLU A 228 12.53 -21.83 19.01
C GLU A 228 12.19 -20.66 18.08
N LEU A 229 11.19 -20.80 17.21
CA LEU A 229 10.76 -19.72 16.35
C LEU A 229 9.69 -18.87 17.06
N PRO A 230 9.85 -17.54 17.12
CA PRO A 230 8.82 -16.67 17.65
C PRO A 230 7.47 -16.94 16.99
N ARG A 231 6.38 -16.97 17.76
CA ARG A 231 5.03 -17.28 17.24
C ARG A 231 4.63 -16.40 16.06
N HIS A 232 5.05 -15.14 16.04
CA HIS A 232 4.79 -14.21 14.93
C HIS A 232 5.47 -14.64 13.62
N VAL A 233 6.66 -15.26 13.68
CA VAL A 233 7.30 -15.83 12.48
C VAL A 233 6.53 -17.05 11.98
N LEU A 234 5.87 -17.77 12.88
CA LEU A 234 5.08 -18.95 12.54
C LEU A 234 3.70 -18.59 11.95
N TYR A 235 3.09 -17.48 12.34
CA TYR A 235 1.72 -17.07 11.97
C TYR A 235 1.64 -15.62 11.47
N GLY A 236 2.76 -14.94 11.31
CA GLY A 236 2.82 -13.54 10.97
C GLY A 236 2.64 -13.23 9.48
N VAL A 237 2.35 -11.98 9.21
CA VAL A 237 2.49 -11.39 7.89
C VAL A 237 3.96 -11.13 7.62
N THR A 238 4.42 -11.39 6.39
CA THR A 238 5.80 -11.10 5.99
C THR A 238 5.83 -10.09 4.85
N ASN A 239 7.00 -9.51 4.61
CA ASN A 239 7.24 -8.64 3.46
C ASN A 239 7.37 -9.41 2.13
N GLN A 240 7.17 -10.73 2.12
CA GLN A 240 7.32 -11.59 0.94
C GLN A 240 6.34 -11.26 -0.19
N LEU A 241 5.23 -10.63 0.13
CA LEU A 241 4.20 -10.28 -0.85
C LEU A 241 4.53 -8.94 -1.50
N CYS A 242 5.31 -8.99 -2.54
CA CYS A 242 5.50 -7.86 -3.42
C CYS A 242 4.74 -8.11 -4.72
N GLU A 243 3.92 -7.17 -5.13
CA GLU A 243 3.30 -7.20 -6.45
C GLU A 243 4.35 -6.94 -7.55
N ASN A 244 4.03 -7.40 -8.74
CA ASN A 244 4.77 -7.09 -9.95
C ASN A 244 6.19 -7.67 -9.98
N GLN A 245 6.37 -8.83 -9.37
CA GLN A 245 7.62 -9.58 -9.36
C GLN A 245 7.61 -10.70 -10.38
N TRP A 246 8.75 -10.87 -11.03
CA TRP A 246 9.02 -12.01 -11.90
C TRP A 246 9.58 -13.21 -11.16
N ARG A 247 10.45 -12.98 -10.19
CA ARG A 247 11.13 -14.01 -9.39
C ARG A 247 10.74 -13.92 -7.94
N GLY A 248 10.95 -15.00 -7.21
CA GLY A 248 10.83 -15.01 -5.75
C GLY A 248 11.82 -14.04 -5.11
N GLN A 249 11.50 -13.64 -3.90
CA GLN A 249 12.37 -12.81 -3.05
C GLN A 249 13.49 -13.68 -2.45
N ASP A 250 14.68 -13.09 -2.29
CA ASP A 250 15.77 -13.76 -1.59
C ASP A 250 15.39 -14.05 -0.14
N ALA A 251 15.68 -15.26 0.34
CA ALA A 251 15.26 -15.70 1.68
C ALA A 251 15.81 -14.79 2.79
N ASP A 252 17.01 -14.25 2.61
CA ASP A 252 17.65 -13.32 3.55
C ASP A 252 16.95 -11.94 3.65
N ASN A 253 16.01 -11.66 2.73
CA ASN A 253 15.23 -10.43 2.70
C ASN A 253 13.77 -10.65 3.07
N ILE A 254 13.43 -11.79 3.65
CA ILE A 254 12.08 -12.08 4.15
C ILE A 254 12.03 -11.77 5.64
N PHE A 255 11.21 -10.80 6.01
CA PHE A 255 11.06 -10.32 7.39
C PHE A 255 9.58 -10.31 7.79
N PRO A 256 9.28 -10.52 9.08
CA PRO A 256 7.94 -10.30 9.60
C PRO A 256 7.57 -8.81 9.52
N VAL A 257 6.30 -8.53 9.24
CA VAL A 257 5.75 -7.17 9.20
C VAL A 257 4.64 -7.08 10.24
N ASP A 258 4.84 -6.23 11.24
CA ASP A 258 3.90 -6.02 12.34
C ASP A 258 3.02 -4.76 12.08
N ASP A 259 3.39 -3.95 11.11
CA ASP A 259 2.67 -2.76 10.69
C ASP A 259 1.48 -3.15 9.80
N LEU A 260 0.32 -3.26 10.43
CA LEU A 260 -0.91 -3.73 9.81
C LEU A 260 -2.00 -2.67 9.80
N MET A 261 -2.83 -2.74 8.76
CA MET A 261 -4.04 -1.94 8.63
C MET A 261 -5.22 -2.86 8.35
N LEU A 262 -6.32 -2.62 9.04
CA LEU A 262 -7.60 -3.27 8.79
C LEU A 262 -8.55 -2.29 8.12
N THR A 263 -9.23 -2.73 7.08
CA THR A 263 -10.30 -1.96 6.44
C THR A 263 -11.54 -2.82 6.28
N PHE A 264 -12.69 -2.25 6.56
CA PHE A 264 -13.98 -2.90 6.33
C PHE A 264 -15.08 -1.87 6.16
N ASP A 265 -16.16 -2.27 5.53
CA ASP A 265 -17.38 -1.49 5.43
C ASP A 265 -18.35 -2.00 6.51
N TRP A 266 -18.72 -1.11 7.42
CA TRP A 266 -19.62 -1.40 8.53
C TRP A 266 -20.97 -0.73 8.36
N ARG A 267 -22.01 -1.53 8.49
CA ARG A 267 -23.41 -1.07 8.52
C ARG A 267 -23.97 -1.29 9.93
N PRO A 268 -23.99 -0.27 10.76
CA PRO A 268 -24.46 -0.42 12.14
C PRO A 268 -25.94 -0.75 12.16
N GLU A 269 -26.32 -1.79 12.89
CA GLU A 269 -27.72 -2.10 13.17
C GLU A 269 -28.15 -1.40 14.46
N ASN A 270 -28.98 -0.36 14.33
CA ASN A 270 -29.43 0.45 15.47
C ASN A 270 -28.25 1.10 16.22
N THR A 271 -28.21 0.92 17.56
CA THR A 271 -27.17 1.45 18.46
C THR A 271 -26.19 0.37 18.91
N MET A 272 -26.12 -0.78 18.20
CA MET A 272 -25.24 -1.88 18.61
C MET A 272 -23.78 -1.51 18.44
N PRO A 273 -22.95 -1.70 19.48
CA PRO A 273 -21.52 -1.40 19.38
C PRO A 273 -20.79 -2.46 18.57
N LEU A 274 -19.66 -2.05 17.98
CA LEU A 274 -18.67 -2.91 17.37
C LEU A 274 -17.37 -2.74 18.13
N SER A 275 -16.77 -3.83 18.58
CA SER A 275 -15.45 -3.81 19.20
C SER A 275 -14.42 -4.48 18.29
N LEU A 276 -13.24 -3.87 18.19
CA LEU A 276 -12.07 -4.47 17.56
C LEU A 276 -11.04 -4.75 18.65
N ARG A 277 -10.57 -6.00 18.72
CA ARG A 277 -9.51 -6.43 19.61
C ARG A 277 -8.25 -6.73 18.84
N LEU A 278 -7.17 -6.14 19.29
CA LEU A 278 -5.81 -6.36 18.82
C LEU A 278 -4.98 -6.76 20.03
N ALA A 279 -3.87 -7.45 19.82
CA ALA A 279 -2.94 -7.76 20.88
C ALA A 279 -1.54 -7.23 20.54
N ASP A 280 -0.85 -6.67 21.52
CA ASP A 280 0.57 -6.33 21.38
C ASP A 280 1.43 -7.61 21.43
N VAL A 281 2.31 -7.77 20.44
CA VAL A 281 3.23 -8.94 20.34
C VAL A 281 4.12 -9.08 21.57
N ALA A 282 4.57 -7.96 22.12
CA ALA A 282 5.57 -7.96 23.18
C ALA A 282 4.96 -8.23 24.55
N THR A 283 3.76 -7.73 24.80
CA THR A 283 3.13 -7.77 26.11
C THR A 283 1.92 -8.69 26.19
N GLU A 284 1.41 -9.17 25.06
CA GLU A 284 0.14 -9.91 24.91
C GLU A 284 -1.07 -9.14 25.47
N LYS A 285 -0.91 -7.84 25.73
CA LYS A 285 -2.01 -7.01 26.24
C LYS A 285 -2.97 -6.61 25.14
N PRO A 286 -4.28 -6.66 25.41
CA PRO A 286 -5.25 -6.29 24.42
C PRO A 286 -5.24 -4.77 24.19
N ILE A 287 -5.43 -4.40 22.93
CA ILE A 287 -5.81 -3.07 22.49
C ILE A 287 -7.25 -3.21 22.03
N GLU A 288 -8.15 -2.48 22.64
CA GLU A 288 -9.58 -2.55 22.34
C GLU A 288 -10.08 -1.22 21.79
N LEU A 289 -10.80 -1.29 20.69
CA LEU A 289 -11.47 -0.15 20.06
C LEU A 289 -12.98 -0.42 20.05
N ASP A 290 -13.72 0.35 20.83
CA ASP A 290 -15.18 0.23 20.93
C ASP A 290 -15.86 1.38 20.18
N PHE A 291 -16.51 1.03 19.08
CA PHE A 291 -17.32 1.95 18.29
C PHE A 291 -18.76 1.91 18.81
N ASN A 292 -19.23 2.99 19.42
CA ASN A 292 -20.56 3.11 20.00
C ASN A 292 -21.43 4.10 19.21
N PRO A 293 -22.24 3.64 18.26
CA PRO A 293 -23.11 4.52 17.47
C PRO A 293 -24.20 5.19 18.32
N GLY A 294 -24.61 4.54 19.42
CA GLY A 294 -25.63 5.07 20.32
C GLY A 294 -25.20 6.33 21.05
N ASP A 295 -23.94 6.39 21.45
CA ASP A 295 -23.35 7.52 22.19
C ASP A 295 -22.51 8.43 21.30
N TYR A 296 -22.35 8.08 20.01
CA TYR A 296 -21.46 8.76 19.08
C TYR A 296 -20.01 8.82 19.57
N THR A 297 -19.52 7.74 20.15
CA THR A 297 -18.18 7.69 20.73
C THR A 297 -17.37 6.53 20.20
N LEU A 298 -16.07 6.79 19.97
CA LEU A 298 -15.03 5.78 19.85
C LEU A 298 -14.26 5.77 21.17
N ARG A 299 -14.20 4.62 21.83
CA ARG A 299 -13.33 4.40 22.99
C ARG A 299 -12.16 3.53 22.57
N VAL A 300 -10.96 3.94 22.92
CA VAL A 300 -9.72 3.20 22.66
C VAL A 300 -9.06 2.89 23.99
N SER A 301 -8.96 1.62 24.32
CA SER A 301 -8.33 1.13 25.56
C SER A 301 -7.01 0.46 25.21
N ILE A 302 -5.91 0.95 25.80
CA ILE A 302 -4.55 0.44 25.60
C ILE A 302 -3.96 0.22 26.99
N ASP A 303 -3.82 -1.03 27.40
CA ASP A 303 -3.43 -1.41 28.77
C ASP A 303 -4.32 -0.72 29.81
N VAL A 304 -3.74 0.15 30.63
CA VAL A 304 -4.46 0.90 31.68
C VAL A 304 -5.03 2.24 31.20
N ASN A 305 -4.67 2.66 30.02
CA ASN A 305 -5.07 3.95 29.47
C ASN A 305 -6.32 3.80 28.60
N THR A 306 -7.28 4.70 28.78
CA THR A 306 -8.47 4.78 27.94
C THR A 306 -8.59 6.17 27.34
N PHE A 307 -8.74 6.22 26.04
CA PHE A 307 -8.96 7.42 25.26
C PHE A 307 -10.37 7.42 24.71
N GLN A 308 -10.92 8.58 24.47
CA GLN A 308 -12.24 8.75 23.86
C GLN A 308 -12.18 9.80 22.77
N SER A 309 -12.86 9.53 21.66
CA SER A 309 -13.02 10.44 20.55
C SER A 309 -14.48 10.43 20.07
N ASP A 310 -14.85 11.47 19.33
CA ASP A 310 -16.18 11.57 18.74
C ASP A 310 -16.30 10.62 17.53
N LEU A 311 -17.37 9.83 17.51
CA LEU A 311 -17.75 9.02 16.37
C LEU A 311 -18.80 9.81 15.55
N PRO A 312 -18.62 9.99 14.25
CA PRO A 312 -19.64 10.66 13.43
C PRO A 312 -20.96 9.88 13.46
N ARG A 313 -22.06 10.57 13.15
CA ARG A 313 -23.36 9.90 13.01
C ARG A 313 -23.32 8.96 11.82
N LEU A 314 -23.40 7.66 12.11
CA LEU A 314 -23.41 6.63 11.08
C LEU A 314 -24.86 6.34 10.67
N ALA A 315 -25.11 6.43 9.36
CA ALA A 315 -26.41 6.08 8.81
C ALA A 315 -26.58 4.55 8.82
N THR A 316 -27.73 4.06 9.26
CA THR A 316 -28.02 2.61 9.29
C THR A 316 -28.25 2.01 7.90
N ASP A 317 -28.62 2.85 6.93
CA ASP A 317 -28.98 2.41 5.58
C ASP A 317 -27.78 2.27 4.65
N ASN A 318 -26.66 2.90 4.98
CA ASN A 318 -25.44 2.89 4.16
C ASN A 318 -24.27 2.26 4.93
N PRO A 319 -23.41 1.51 4.25
CA PRO A 319 -22.16 1.08 4.86
C PRO A 319 -21.21 2.28 5.03
N HIS A 320 -20.48 2.29 6.14
CA HIS A 320 -19.43 3.26 6.43
C HIS A 320 -18.07 2.57 6.39
N ARG A 321 -17.13 3.16 5.70
CA ARG A 321 -15.79 2.63 5.61
C ARG A 321 -15.02 2.92 6.90
N ILE A 322 -14.60 1.86 7.57
CA ILE A 322 -13.76 1.93 8.76
C ILE A 322 -12.33 1.55 8.37
N VAL A 323 -11.38 2.33 8.82
CA VAL A 323 -9.95 2.06 8.68
C VAL A 323 -9.31 2.12 10.05
N VAL A 324 -8.60 1.07 10.43
CA VAL A 324 -7.77 1.02 11.64
C VAL A 324 -6.36 0.67 11.20
N SER A 325 -5.45 1.63 11.31
CA SER A 325 -4.05 1.51 10.90
C SER A 325 -3.12 1.59 12.09
N LEU A 326 -2.13 0.71 12.11
CA LEU A 326 -1.01 0.74 13.05
C LEU A 326 0.30 0.71 12.25
N PHE A 327 0.48 1.69 11.37
CA PHE A 327 1.70 1.90 10.62
C PHE A 327 2.64 2.86 11.36
N ASP A 328 3.93 2.62 11.25
CA ASP A 328 4.99 3.49 11.80
C ASP A 328 4.79 3.80 13.31
N ARG A 329 4.31 2.83 14.09
CA ARG A 329 4.01 2.97 15.53
C ARG A 329 3.02 4.09 15.85
N GLN A 330 2.02 4.22 15.01
CA GLN A 330 0.93 5.17 15.19
C GLN A 330 -0.41 4.49 14.96
N LEU A 331 -1.28 4.52 15.96
CA LEU A 331 -2.67 4.10 15.80
C LEU A 331 -3.47 5.22 15.16
N THR A 332 -4.04 4.96 14.01
CA THR A 332 -4.94 5.87 13.30
C THR A 332 -6.27 5.18 13.04
N VAL A 333 -7.37 5.83 13.42
CA VAL A 333 -8.72 5.35 13.11
C VAL A 333 -9.42 6.39 12.24
N ALA A 334 -9.97 5.93 11.12
CA ALA A 334 -10.72 6.79 10.21
C ALA A 334 -12.07 6.17 9.87
N VAL A 335 -13.05 7.05 9.66
CA VAL A 335 -14.40 6.74 9.19
C VAL A 335 -14.67 7.56 7.94
N ASP A 336 -15.05 6.90 6.85
CA ASP A 336 -15.30 7.53 5.56
C ASP A 336 -14.15 8.48 5.15
N ASP A 337 -12.92 7.97 5.23
CA ASP A 337 -11.66 8.66 4.96
C ASP A 337 -11.33 9.86 5.86
N SER A 338 -12.16 10.14 6.87
CA SER A 338 -11.92 11.19 7.88
C SER A 338 -11.29 10.60 9.13
N ILE A 339 -10.11 11.08 9.52
CA ILE A 339 -9.45 10.66 10.76
C ILE A 339 -10.28 11.11 11.95
N ILE A 340 -10.66 10.16 12.81
CA ILE A 340 -11.40 10.44 14.05
C ILE A 340 -10.54 10.21 15.31
N PHE A 341 -9.45 9.45 15.17
CA PHE A 341 -8.50 9.22 16.27
C PHE A 341 -7.10 9.01 15.72
N GLU A 342 -6.10 9.58 16.39
CA GLU A 342 -4.71 9.41 16.06
C GLU A 342 -3.85 9.50 17.32
N GLN A 343 -3.03 8.47 17.57
CA GLN A 343 -2.20 8.38 18.77
C GLN A 343 -0.89 7.66 18.46
N PRO A 344 0.28 8.24 18.75
CA PRO A 344 1.53 7.51 18.74
C PRO A 344 1.47 6.33 19.73
N LEU A 345 1.87 5.16 19.27
CA LEU A 345 1.74 3.92 20.02
C LEU A 345 2.91 2.99 19.73
N ASP A 346 3.79 2.83 20.70
CA ASP A 346 4.96 1.93 20.57
C ASP A 346 4.56 0.48 20.88
N VAL A 347 3.74 -0.08 20.01
CA VAL A 347 3.30 -1.48 20.08
C VAL A 347 3.45 -2.13 18.70
N LYS A 348 3.66 -3.43 18.72
CA LYS A 348 3.64 -4.29 17.54
C LYS A 348 2.42 -5.19 17.63
N ILE A 349 1.64 -5.29 16.57
CA ILE A 349 0.41 -6.07 16.61
C ILE A 349 0.69 -7.54 16.47
N ALA A 350 0.10 -8.33 17.39
CA ALA A 350 -0.01 -9.77 17.23
C ALA A 350 -1.26 -10.12 16.41
N ILE A 351 -1.11 -11.15 15.60
CA ILE A 351 -2.24 -11.82 14.97
C ILE A 351 -2.52 -13.11 15.78
N PRO A 352 -3.77 -13.48 16.00
CA PRO A 352 -4.99 -12.98 15.39
C PRO A 352 -5.53 -11.71 16.01
N PHE A 353 -6.23 -10.90 15.23
CA PHE A 353 -7.08 -9.83 15.72
C PHE A 353 -8.54 -10.17 15.43
N ALA A 354 -9.45 -9.63 16.23
CA ALA A 354 -10.85 -10.01 16.18
C ALA A 354 -11.80 -8.82 16.17
N LEU A 355 -12.80 -8.88 15.29
CA LEU A 355 -13.98 -8.02 15.35
C LEU A 355 -15.02 -8.70 16.22
N CYS A 356 -15.47 -8.03 17.27
CA CYS A 356 -16.43 -8.54 18.23
C CYS A 356 -17.76 -7.83 18.08
N LEU A 357 -18.82 -8.59 17.93
CA LEU A 357 -20.19 -8.10 17.78
C LEU A 357 -21.10 -8.73 18.85
N PRO A 358 -22.03 -7.98 19.41
CA PRO A 358 -23.03 -8.55 20.32
C PRO A 358 -23.80 -9.67 19.61
N GLY A 359 -23.82 -10.83 20.24
CA GLY A 359 -24.57 -11.97 19.73
C GLY A 359 -26.04 -11.93 20.16
N ASN A 360 -26.90 -12.45 19.32
CA ASN A 360 -28.29 -12.73 19.73
C ASN A 360 -28.40 -14.22 20.07
N LYS A 361 -28.46 -14.54 21.35
CA LYS A 361 -28.55 -15.92 21.88
C LYS A 361 -29.75 -16.72 21.37
N MET A 362 -30.71 -16.05 20.73
CA MET A 362 -31.88 -16.67 20.11
C MET A 362 -31.65 -17.21 18.70
N LEU A 363 -30.55 -16.84 18.06
CA LEU A 363 -30.20 -17.23 16.68
C LEU A 363 -29.28 -18.44 16.71
N SER A 364 -29.41 -19.31 15.71
CA SER A 364 -28.45 -20.37 15.45
C SER A 364 -27.11 -19.79 14.94
N GLN A 365 -26.04 -20.55 15.02
CA GLN A 365 -24.72 -20.13 14.54
C GLN A 365 -24.76 -19.64 13.09
N LEU A 366 -25.47 -20.32 12.21
CA LEU A 366 -25.61 -19.96 10.79
C LEU A 366 -26.36 -18.63 10.58
N GLU A 367 -27.40 -18.38 11.37
CA GLU A 367 -28.15 -17.12 11.35
C GLU A 367 -27.29 -15.96 11.86
N GLN A 368 -26.48 -16.18 12.89
CA GLN A 368 -25.53 -15.23 13.41
C GLN A 368 -24.45 -14.87 12.36
N GLU A 369 -23.86 -15.88 11.71
CA GLU A 369 -22.92 -15.65 10.63
C GLU A 369 -23.52 -14.81 9.51
N THR A 370 -24.76 -15.09 9.17
CA THR A 370 -25.46 -14.33 8.13
C THR A 370 -25.70 -12.89 8.57
N ALA A 371 -26.06 -12.65 9.82
CA ALA A 371 -26.27 -11.32 10.38
C ALA A 371 -24.97 -10.51 10.40
N ILE A 372 -23.84 -11.11 10.82
CA ILE A 372 -22.53 -10.46 10.84
C ILE A 372 -22.05 -10.13 9.43
N LYS A 373 -22.19 -11.06 8.49
CA LYS A 373 -21.84 -10.82 7.07
C LYS A 373 -22.65 -9.71 6.40
N ARG A 374 -23.84 -9.39 6.93
CA ARG A 374 -24.64 -8.23 6.48
C ARG A 374 -24.16 -6.92 7.07
N GLN A 375 -23.61 -6.96 8.28
CA GLN A 375 -23.11 -5.76 8.95
C GLN A 375 -21.69 -5.40 8.53
N ILE A 376 -20.85 -6.41 8.24
CA ILE A 376 -19.45 -6.21 7.89
C ILE A 376 -19.17 -6.78 6.50
N GLU A 377 -18.84 -5.89 5.59
CA GLU A 377 -18.49 -6.19 4.21
C GLU A 377 -17.06 -5.72 3.90
N ASN A 378 -16.50 -6.21 2.79
CA ASN A 378 -15.21 -5.77 2.24
C ASN A 378 -14.04 -5.78 3.24
N LEU A 379 -14.08 -6.71 4.19
CA LEU A 379 -13.07 -6.88 5.22
C LEU A 379 -11.72 -7.27 4.60
N ARG A 380 -10.70 -6.44 4.81
CA ARG A 380 -9.36 -6.62 4.24
C ARG A 380 -8.29 -6.24 5.24
N VAL A 381 -7.20 -6.98 5.18
CA VAL A 381 -5.96 -6.70 5.89
C VAL A 381 -4.93 -6.19 4.89
N TRP A 382 -4.20 -5.19 5.31
CA TRP A 382 -3.11 -4.59 4.58
C TRP A 382 -1.89 -4.55 5.48
N ARG A 383 -0.72 -4.53 4.88
CA ARG A 383 0.53 -4.26 5.56
C ARG A 383 1.20 -3.02 5.00
N ASP A 384 2.11 -2.45 5.76
CA ASP A 384 2.97 -1.38 5.29
C ASP A 384 4.07 -1.86 4.34
N VAL A 385 4.72 -0.93 3.66
CA VAL A 385 5.97 -1.18 2.96
C VAL A 385 7.06 -1.41 3.98
N TYR A 386 7.65 -2.59 3.95
CA TYR A 386 8.82 -2.92 4.74
C TYR A 386 10.07 -2.58 3.93
N TYR A 387 10.79 -1.55 4.33
CA TYR A 387 12.01 -1.14 3.66
C TYR A 387 13.17 -2.06 4.06
N THR A 388 13.61 -2.90 3.10
CA THR A 388 14.83 -3.67 3.26
C THR A 388 16.04 -2.73 3.20
N GLN A 389 17.14 -3.12 3.81
CA GLN A 389 18.35 -2.28 3.82
C GLN A 389 18.99 -2.20 2.43
N LYS A 390 18.84 -3.26 1.65
CA LYS A 390 19.23 -3.31 0.24
C LYS A 390 18.20 -4.09 -0.57
N PRO A 391 18.05 -3.78 -1.87
CA PRO A 391 17.24 -4.60 -2.77
C PRO A 391 17.81 -6.01 -2.93
N ASP A 392 16.98 -6.94 -3.40
CA ASP A 392 17.40 -8.31 -3.74
C ASP A 392 18.49 -8.31 -4.82
N GLY A 393 19.44 -9.21 -4.66
CA GLY A 393 20.60 -9.32 -5.56
C GLY A 393 21.77 -8.41 -5.22
N PHE A 394 21.67 -7.57 -4.18
CA PHE A 394 22.79 -6.80 -3.65
C PHE A 394 23.30 -7.44 -2.34
N PRO A 395 24.62 -7.53 -2.14
CA PRO A 395 25.15 -8.15 -0.93
C PRO A 395 24.74 -7.36 0.31
N ASN A 396 24.23 -8.06 1.31
CA ASN A 396 23.90 -7.49 2.62
C ASN A 396 25.19 -7.11 3.34
N ALA A 397 25.44 -5.81 3.50
CA ALA A 397 26.69 -5.33 4.10
C ALA A 397 26.60 -5.15 5.62
N SER A 398 25.41 -4.99 6.18
CA SER A 398 25.20 -4.78 7.63
C SER A 398 23.71 -4.96 7.96
N SER A 399 23.42 -5.22 9.24
CA SER A 399 22.04 -5.22 9.77
C SER A 399 21.45 -3.82 9.97
N PHE A 400 22.18 -2.77 9.61
CA PHE A 400 21.82 -1.38 9.87
C PHE A 400 22.22 -0.50 8.69
N PHE A 401 21.26 0.27 8.17
CA PHE A 401 21.50 1.27 7.14
C PHE A 401 21.33 2.66 7.74
N SER A 402 22.36 3.48 7.64
CA SER A 402 22.31 4.88 8.08
C SER A 402 23.09 5.77 7.11
N VAL A 403 22.52 6.93 6.80
CA VAL A 403 23.13 7.90 5.90
C VAL A 403 22.76 9.32 6.28
N THR A 404 23.72 10.24 6.27
CA THR A 404 23.45 11.67 6.41
C THR A 404 23.33 12.30 5.03
N ILE A 405 22.20 12.95 4.77
CA ILE A 405 21.84 13.54 3.49
C ILE A 405 22.50 14.92 3.36
N PRO A 406 23.29 15.18 2.31
CA PRO A 406 23.88 16.49 2.09
C PRO A 406 22.82 17.59 1.95
N LYS A 407 23.22 18.85 2.18
CA LYS A 407 22.39 20.00 1.87
C LYS A 407 22.08 20.02 0.38
N ASP A 408 20.85 20.36 0.02
CA ASP A 408 20.33 20.37 -1.35
C ASP A 408 20.18 18.99 -2.04
N CYS A 409 20.32 17.90 -1.29
CA CYS A 409 20.14 16.54 -1.77
C CYS A 409 18.96 15.86 -1.08
N TYR A 410 18.44 14.84 -1.75
CA TYR A 410 17.30 14.03 -1.30
C TYR A 410 17.65 12.55 -1.39
N PHE A 411 17.03 11.76 -0.51
CA PHE A 411 17.14 10.30 -0.52
C PHE A 411 15.81 9.71 -0.97
N LEU A 412 15.86 8.87 -2.00
CA LEU A 412 14.69 8.37 -2.71
C LEU A 412 14.60 6.86 -2.64
N LEU A 413 13.41 6.33 -2.34
CA LEU A 413 13.12 4.91 -2.31
C LEU A 413 11.97 4.55 -3.25
N GLY A 414 11.95 3.30 -3.71
CA GLY A 414 10.79 2.73 -4.38
C GLY A 414 9.87 2.02 -3.40
N ASP A 415 8.57 2.09 -3.66
CA ASP A 415 7.55 1.45 -2.83
C ASP A 415 7.63 -0.09 -2.91
N ASN A 416 8.17 -0.65 -4.00
CA ASN A 416 8.54 -2.05 -4.11
C ASN A 416 9.95 -2.29 -3.57
N SER A 417 10.09 -2.20 -2.26
CA SER A 417 11.37 -2.12 -1.55
C SER A 417 12.38 -3.21 -1.92
N CYS A 418 11.93 -4.46 -2.07
CA CYS A 418 12.80 -5.61 -2.36
C CYS A 418 13.43 -5.56 -3.77
N PHE A 419 12.74 -4.95 -4.74
CA PHE A 419 13.14 -4.96 -6.16
C PHE A 419 13.49 -3.58 -6.71
N SER A 420 13.34 -2.54 -5.91
CA SER A 420 13.65 -1.19 -6.33
C SER A 420 15.13 -0.91 -6.32
N VAL A 421 15.70 -0.63 -7.49
CA VAL A 421 17.02 0.01 -7.59
C VAL A 421 16.84 1.49 -7.31
N ASP A 422 17.38 1.96 -6.17
CA ASP A 422 17.16 3.32 -5.65
C ASP A 422 18.37 3.82 -4.84
N SER A 423 18.19 4.86 -4.04
CA SER A 423 19.27 5.49 -3.25
C SER A 423 20.08 4.53 -2.37
N ARG A 424 19.55 3.35 -2.02
CA ARG A 424 20.27 2.32 -1.26
C ARG A 424 21.34 1.61 -2.08
N SER A 425 21.21 1.59 -3.41
CA SER A 425 22.03 0.78 -4.32
C SER A 425 22.76 1.55 -5.39
N TRP A 426 22.42 2.84 -5.63
CA TRP A 426 23.11 3.67 -6.59
C TRP A 426 24.53 4.01 -6.12
N GLN A 427 25.46 4.20 -7.08
CA GLN A 427 26.81 4.69 -6.81
C GLN A 427 26.76 6.12 -6.26
N ASN A 428 25.95 6.96 -6.90
CA ASN A 428 25.61 8.29 -6.41
C ASN A 428 24.28 8.23 -5.65
N THR A 429 24.35 7.97 -4.37
CA THR A 429 23.19 7.73 -3.46
C THR A 429 22.14 8.84 -3.50
N PHE A 430 22.52 10.09 -3.75
CA PHE A 430 21.66 11.24 -3.56
C PHE A 430 21.22 11.88 -4.87
N VAL A 431 19.98 12.41 -4.87
CA VAL A 431 19.42 13.16 -5.99
C VAL A 431 19.37 14.63 -5.62
N THR A 432 19.85 15.50 -6.51
CA THR A 432 19.83 16.95 -6.29
C THR A 432 18.51 17.57 -6.75
N GLN A 433 18.19 18.76 -6.26
CA GLN A 433 17.02 19.52 -6.73
C GLN A 433 17.02 19.73 -8.26
N CYS A 434 18.20 19.87 -8.87
CA CYS A 434 18.32 20.11 -10.30
C CYS A 434 17.96 18.90 -11.15
N ASP A 435 18.03 17.68 -10.58
CA ASP A 435 17.67 16.45 -11.27
C ASP A 435 16.16 16.19 -11.25
N MET A 436 15.42 16.92 -10.43
CA MET A 436 13.97 16.77 -10.27
C MET A 436 13.21 17.43 -11.41
N ILE A 437 12.30 16.68 -12.03
CA ILE A 437 11.54 17.14 -13.20
C ILE A 437 10.15 17.57 -12.81
N GLY A 438 9.48 16.83 -11.93
CA GLY A 438 8.14 17.16 -11.50
C GLY A 438 7.56 16.20 -10.49
N LEU A 439 6.49 16.64 -9.83
CA LEU A 439 5.70 15.85 -8.90
C LEU A 439 4.66 15.02 -9.62
N ILE A 440 4.35 13.86 -9.03
CA ILE A 440 3.28 12.98 -9.46
C ILE A 440 2.16 13.05 -8.41
N SER A 441 0.94 13.28 -8.84
CA SER A 441 -0.26 13.06 -8.01
C SER A 441 -0.76 11.64 -8.25
N LEU A 442 -0.85 10.87 -7.19
CA LEU A 442 -1.40 9.52 -7.15
C LEU A 442 -2.88 9.54 -6.83
#